data_3f06db46cb94dd8bba512ccbeaf00c62
#
_entry.id   3f06db46cb94dd8bba512ccbeaf00c62
#
_cell.length_a   1.000
_cell.length_b   1.000
_cell.length_c   1.000
_cell.angle_alpha   90.00
_cell.angle_beta   90.00
_cell.angle_gamma   90.00
#
_symmetry.space_group_name_H-M   'P 1'
#
loop_
_entity.id
_entity.type
_entity.pdbx_description
1 polymer ?
#
loop_
_entity_poly.entity_id
_entity_poly.type
_entity_poly.pdbx_seq_one_letter_code
_entity_poly.pdbx_strand_id
1 'polypeptide(L)'
;MSRRVRVLWLIKGLGPGGAERLLLSAARAHDHGRFAISVAYLLPWKDALTDDLRAAGVTVHCLDVRRPYDIGWQVRVRRLLTTRGFDIVHLHSPMVAGVARLVVRTLPQAQRPRVITTEHNEWWSYVFPTRLLNALTFPLDDAHLAVSDDVRRSVPARLRGAVQTVVHGTAVDDARALRAQRAAARAELGFGPDDVVVGTVANFRAQKGYPDLLAAVRMAADRVPRLQVVAVGQGPLEAEIRARHAELGLGERFRFLGYRDDALRVLAACDIFTLASLYEGYPVALMEALAVGLPVVATAVGGVPDAVRQGVEGLVVPPSRPDLLAAALEELATDPKLRARMAEAALERGLQYDIVHAVRLIEATYDRLSG
;
A
#
# COMPACT_ATOMS: atom_id res chain seq x y z
N MET A 1 -35.94 -8.47 -2.41
CA MET A 1 -34.51 -8.10 -2.44
C MET A 1 -34.06 -7.83 -1.01
N SER A 2 -33.04 -8.53 -0.50
CA SER A 2 -32.48 -8.23 0.82
C SER A 2 -31.90 -6.82 0.85
N ARG A 3 -32.00 -6.13 1.99
CA ARG A 3 -31.42 -4.79 2.18
C ARG A 3 -29.88 -4.88 2.06
N ARG A 4 -29.25 -4.02 1.24
CA ARG A 4 -27.80 -3.94 1.18
C ARG A 4 -27.21 -3.51 2.51
N VAL A 5 -26.11 -4.14 2.93
CA VAL A 5 -25.33 -3.77 4.11
C VAL A 5 -24.63 -2.43 3.82
N ARG A 6 -24.82 -1.44 4.70
CA ARG A 6 -24.29 -0.08 4.54
C ARG A 6 -22.98 0.05 5.31
N VAL A 7 -21.87 0.18 4.58
CA VAL A 7 -20.52 0.22 5.14
C VAL A 7 -19.91 1.62 4.98
N LEU A 8 -19.40 2.18 6.07
CA LEU A 8 -18.60 3.40 6.04
C LEU A 8 -17.12 3.06 6.23
N TRP A 9 -16.30 3.33 5.25
CA TRP A 9 -14.85 3.35 5.40
C TRP A 9 -14.43 4.72 5.92
N LEU A 10 -13.64 4.75 7.00
CA LEU A 10 -13.17 5.99 7.60
C LEU A 10 -11.64 6.04 7.59
N ILE A 11 -11.09 7.04 6.89
CA ILE A 11 -9.66 7.20 6.67
C ILE A 11 -9.22 8.65 6.89
N LYS A 12 -7.92 8.88 7.15
CA LYS A 12 -7.38 10.21 7.38
C LYS A 12 -7.39 11.10 6.12
N GLY A 13 -7.15 10.53 4.95
CA GLY A 13 -7.12 11.25 3.67
C GLY A 13 -7.18 10.29 2.51
N LEU A 14 -7.44 10.78 1.31
CA LEU A 14 -7.51 10.05 0.04
C LEU A 14 -6.40 10.52 -0.91
N GLY A 15 -5.19 10.74 -0.38
CA GLY A 15 -4.01 11.03 -1.17
C GLY A 15 -3.48 9.80 -1.92
N PRO A 16 -2.41 9.93 -2.71
CA PRO A 16 -1.85 8.85 -3.52
C PRO A 16 -0.96 7.90 -2.70
N GLY A 17 -1.44 7.47 -1.52
CA GLY A 17 -0.74 6.50 -0.66
C GLY A 17 -1.14 5.06 -0.94
N GLY A 18 -0.34 4.09 -0.44
CA GLY A 18 -0.61 2.66 -0.62
C GLY A 18 -1.95 2.22 -0.03
N ALA A 19 -2.25 2.61 1.22
CA ALA A 19 -3.52 2.25 1.86
C ALA A 19 -4.74 2.84 1.14
N GLU A 20 -4.62 4.06 0.62
CA GLU A 20 -5.67 4.73 -0.13
C GLU A 20 -5.90 4.08 -1.50
N ARG A 21 -4.83 3.65 -2.18
CA ARG A 21 -4.94 2.89 -3.44
C ARG A 21 -5.57 1.51 -3.21
N LEU A 22 -5.26 0.85 -2.09
CA LEU A 22 -5.93 -0.40 -1.72
C LEU A 22 -7.44 -0.22 -1.53
N LEU A 23 -7.89 0.89 -0.93
CA LEU A 23 -9.30 1.20 -0.82
C LEU A 23 -9.97 1.38 -2.19
N LEU A 24 -9.31 2.05 -3.13
CA LEU A 24 -9.82 2.20 -4.50
C LEU A 24 -9.92 0.85 -5.21
N SER A 25 -8.89 0.01 -5.13
CA SER A 25 -8.89 -1.32 -5.71
C SER A 25 -9.98 -2.20 -5.08
N ALA A 26 -10.13 -2.15 -3.76
CA ALA A 26 -11.21 -2.84 -3.05
C ALA A 26 -12.59 -2.32 -3.47
N ALA A 27 -12.76 -0.99 -3.63
CA ALA A 27 -14.03 -0.40 -4.06
C ALA A 27 -14.49 -0.92 -5.42
N ARG A 28 -13.54 -1.12 -6.36
CA ARG A 28 -13.84 -1.68 -7.69
C ARG A 28 -14.20 -3.16 -7.66
N ALA A 29 -13.69 -3.90 -6.66
CA ALA A 29 -13.85 -5.35 -6.54
C ALA A 29 -15.04 -5.77 -5.64
N HIS A 30 -15.60 -4.85 -4.84
CA HIS A 30 -16.73 -5.15 -3.96
C HIS A 30 -18.01 -5.49 -4.71
N ASP A 31 -18.80 -6.40 -4.13
CA ASP A 31 -20.18 -6.69 -4.60
C ASP A 31 -21.13 -5.55 -4.20
N HIS A 32 -21.28 -4.58 -5.09
CA HIS A 32 -22.18 -3.44 -4.91
C HIS A 32 -23.68 -3.81 -4.87
N GLY A 33 -24.04 -5.03 -5.25
CA GLY A 33 -25.40 -5.56 -5.06
C GLY A 33 -25.71 -5.89 -3.60
N ARG A 34 -24.69 -6.33 -2.84
CA ARG A 34 -24.79 -6.72 -1.43
C ARG A 34 -24.39 -5.61 -0.48
N PHE A 35 -23.38 -4.81 -0.83
CA PHE A 35 -22.78 -3.79 0.02
C PHE A 35 -22.91 -2.40 -0.58
N ALA A 36 -23.39 -1.45 0.21
CA ALA A 36 -23.42 -0.02 -0.13
C ALA A 36 -22.25 0.68 0.56
N ILE A 37 -21.14 0.83 -0.17
CA ILE A 37 -19.91 1.40 0.36
C ILE A 37 -19.97 2.94 0.33
N SER A 38 -19.59 3.56 1.43
CA SER A 38 -19.29 4.98 1.54
C SER A 38 -17.90 5.18 2.12
N VAL A 39 -17.21 6.24 1.74
CA VAL A 39 -15.93 6.64 2.32
C VAL A 39 -16.05 8.00 2.97
N ALA A 40 -15.54 8.16 4.19
CA ALA A 40 -15.35 9.46 4.80
C ALA A 40 -13.85 9.70 5.07
N TYR A 41 -13.37 10.90 4.71
CA TYR A 41 -11.99 11.29 4.95
C TYR A 41 -11.91 12.67 5.61
N LEU A 42 -10.80 12.90 6.37
CA LEU A 42 -10.67 14.08 7.22
C LEU A 42 -10.07 15.28 6.49
N LEU A 43 -8.99 15.08 5.75
CA LEU A 43 -8.11 16.14 5.25
C LEU A 43 -8.51 16.56 3.83
N PRO A 44 -9.15 17.74 3.62
CA PRO A 44 -9.70 18.15 2.33
C PRO A 44 -8.65 18.29 1.23
N TRP A 45 -7.38 18.57 1.57
CA TRP A 45 -6.28 18.66 0.59
C TRP A 45 -5.69 17.30 0.19
N LYS A 46 -6.21 16.20 0.72
CA LYS A 46 -5.86 14.84 0.36
C LYS A 46 -7.04 14.16 -0.29
N ASP A 47 -7.40 14.60 -1.47
CA ASP A 47 -8.61 14.22 -2.19
C ASP A 47 -8.35 13.59 -3.57
N ALA A 48 -7.09 13.30 -3.90
CA ALA A 48 -6.67 12.84 -5.22
C ALA A 48 -7.44 11.60 -5.76
N LEU A 49 -7.94 10.73 -4.87
CA LEU A 49 -8.68 9.52 -5.27
C LEU A 49 -10.20 9.67 -5.15
N THR A 50 -10.73 10.87 -4.89
CA THR A 50 -12.18 11.05 -4.65
C THR A 50 -13.02 10.78 -5.90
N ASP A 51 -12.59 11.23 -7.06
CA ASP A 51 -13.33 11.05 -8.31
C ASP A 51 -13.25 9.59 -8.79
N ASP A 52 -12.12 8.94 -8.65
CA ASP A 52 -11.97 7.52 -8.93
C ASP A 52 -12.89 6.65 -8.04
N LEU A 53 -12.99 6.97 -6.75
CA LEU A 53 -13.89 6.28 -5.83
C LEU A 53 -15.36 6.51 -6.21
N ARG A 54 -15.73 7.72 -6.60
CA ARG A 54 -17.09 8.01 -7.10
C ARG A 54 -17.40 7.25 -8.38
N ALA A 55 -16.44 7.19 -9.32
CA ALA A 55 -16.55 6.40 -10.54
C ALA A 55 -16.69 4.90 -10.25
N ALA A 56 -16.10 4.41 -9.16
CA ALA A 56 -16.26 3.06 -8.64
C ALA A 56 -17.57 2.84 -7.85
N GLY A 57 -18.52 3.78 -7.88
CA GLY A 57 -19.85 3.64 -7.23
C GLY A 57 -19.85 3.92 -5.73
N VAL A 58 -18.78 4.50 -5.17
CA VAL A 58 -18.66 4.82 -3.75
C VAL A 58 -19.14 6.24 -3.45
N THR A 59 -19.96 6.40 -2.40
CA THR A 59 -20.33 7.73 -1.90
C THR A 59 -19.18 8.30 -1.05
N VAL A 60 -18.65 9.47 -1.44
CA VAL A 60 -17.49 10.09 -0.77
C VAL A 60 -17.90 11.30 0.05
N HIS A 61 -17.48 11.33 1.32
CA HIS A 61 -17.75 12.41 2.29
C HIS A 61 -16.44 13.03 2.78
N CYS A 62 -16.26 14.34 2.59
CA CYS A 62 -15.17 15.09 3.21
C CYS A 62 -15.64 15.62 4.60
N LEU A 63 -14.85 15.31 5.62
CA LEU A 63 -15.10 15.79 6.99
C LEU A 63 -14.42 17.14 7.26
N ASP A 64 -13.76 17.74 6.29
CA ASP A 64 -13.21 19.09 6.22
C ASP A 64 -12.42 19.53 7.48
N VAL A 65 -11.43 18.73 7.86
CA VAL A 65 -10.49 19.04 8.95
C VAL A 65 -9.35 19.89 8.41
N ARG A 66 -9.40 21.20 8.63
CA ARG A 66 -8.42 22.16 8.07
C ARG A 66 -7.33 22.56 9.05
N ARG A 67 -7.50 22.30 10.35
CA ARG A 67 -6.56 22.67 11.42
C ARG A 67 -6.09 21.44 12.17
N PRO A 68 -4.83 21.40 12.66
CA PRO A 68 -4.29 20.23 13.36
C PRO A 68 -5.10 19.80 14.60
N TYR A 69 -5.75 20.76 15.27
CA TYR A 69 -6.51 20.53 16.52
C TYR A 69 -8.03 20.71 16.34
N ASP A 70 -8.53 20.56 15.11
CA ASP A 70 -9.98 20.60 14.88
C ASP A 70 -10.64 19.35 15.50
N ILE A 71 -11.19 19.51 16.69
CA ILE A 71 -11.96 18.47 17.38
C ILE A 71 -13.39 18.33 16.84
N GLY A 72 -13.84 19.24 15.98
CA GLY A 72 -15.21 19.24 15.43
C GLY A 72 -15.48 18.07 14.48
N TRP A 73 -14.44 17.39 13.98
CA TRP A 73 -14.64 16.24 13.09
C TRP A 73 -15.34 15.06 13.78
N GLN A 74 -15.18 14.88 15.10
CA GLN A 74 -15.91 13.87 15.86
C GLN A 74 -17.43 14.10 15.81
N VAL A 75 -17.84 15.36 15.91
CA VAL A 75 -19.26 15.75 15.79
C VAL A 75 -19.76 15.49 14.37
N ARG A 76 -18.93 15.79 13.34
CA ARG A 76 -19.26 15.52 11.94
C ARG A 76 -19.37 14.03 11.65
N VAL A 77 -18.46 13.20 12.19
CA VAL A 77 -18.58 11.73 12.12
C VAL A 77 -19.85 11.26 12.82
N ARG A 78 -20.10 11.70 14.05
CA ARG A 78 -21.31 11.32 14.79
C ARG A 78 -22.58 11.68 14.01
N ARG A 79 -22.65 12.91 13.46
CA ARG A 79 -23.77 13.34 12.63
C ARG A 79 -23.92 12.46 11.37
N LEU A 80 -22.83 12.14 10.67
CA LEU A 80 -22.83 11.27 9.50
C LEU A 80 -23.40 9.88 9.85
N LEU A 81 -22.97 9.29 10.97
CA LEU A 81 -23.44 7.99 11.45
C LEU A 81 -24.94 8.01 11.77
N THR A 82 -25.42 9.05 12.48
CA THR A 82 -26.84 9.14 12.87
C THR A 82 -27.78 9.45 11.70
N THR A 83 -27.34 10.29 10.75
CA THR A 83 -28.20 10.71 9.63
C THR A 83 -28.25 9.69 8.49
N ARG A 84 -27.18 8.91 8.31
CA ARG A 84 -27.10 7.95 7.21
C ARG A 84 -27.38 6.49 7.66
N GLY A 85 -27.21 6.16 8.94
CA GLY A 85 -27.52 4.85 9.51
C GLY A 85 -26.70 3.73 8.89
N PHE A 86 -25.39 3.68 9.14
CA PHE A 86 -24.50 2.60 8.69
C PHE A 86 -24.64 1.37 9.56
N ASP A 87 -24.49 0.19 8.95
CA ASP A 87 -24.47 -1.09 9.66
C ASP A 87 -23.05 -1.39 10.18
N ILE A 88 -22.02 -0.95 9.42
CA ILE A 88 -20.60 -1.17 9.71
C ILE A 88 -19.82 0.13 9.52
N VAL A 89 -18.85 0.37 10.41
CA VAL A 89 -17.78 1.35 10.23
C VAL A 89 -16.45 0.62 10.19
N HIS A 90 -15.74 0.73 9.07
CA HIS A 90 -14.44 0.11 8.86
C HIS A 90 -13.34 1.21 8.88
N LEU A 91 -12.43 1.12 9.82
CA LEU A 91 -11.44 2.12 10.17
C LEU A 91 -10.07 1.77 9.56
N HIS A 92 -9.45 2.73 8.85
CA HIS A 92 -8.21 2.51 8.10
C HIS A 92 -7.03 3.41 8.52
N SER A 93 -7.19 4.18 9.60
CA SER A 93 -6.11 5.06 10.08
C SER A 93 -6.06 5.02 11.61
N PRO A 94 -4.91 4.75 12.24
CA PRO A 94 -4.84 4.39 13.66
C PRO A 94 -5.33 5.49 14.60
N MET A 95 -4.96 6.77 14.38
CA MET A 95 -5.44 7.88 15.21
C MET A 95 -6.95 8.10 15.02
N VAL A 96 -7.42 8.00 13.78
CA VAL A 96 -8.84 8.14 13.46
C VAL A 96 -9.64 7.01 14.09
N ALA A 97 -9.11 5.78 14.04
CA ALA A 97 -9.72 4.60 14.64
C ALA A 97 -9.92 4.76 16.15
N GLY A 98 -8.86 5.14 16.88
CA GLY A 98 -8.95 5.32 18.32
C GLY A 98 -10.05 6.31 18.76
N VAL A 99 -10.20 7.41 18.02
CA VAL A 99 -11.24 8.41 18.31
C VAL A 99 -12.62 7.96 17.82
N ALA A 100 -12.73 7.39 16.62
CA ALA A 100 -14.01 6.96 16.04
C ALA A 100 -14.70 5.87 16.88
N ARG A 101 -13.94 4.95 17.48
CA ARG A 101 -14.44 3.94 18.43
C ARG A 101 -15.19 4.61 19.60
N LEU A 102 -14.61 5.67 20.18
CA LEU A 102 -15.25 6.43 21.26
C LEU A 102 -16.51 7.15 20.76
N VAL A 103 -16.45 7.77 19.57
CA VAL A 103 -17.62 8.43 18.96
C VAL A 103 -18.77 7.43 18.77
N VAL A 104 -18.51 6.24 18.25
CA VAL A 104 -19.54 5.19 18.09
C VAL A 104 -20.18 4.84 19.43
N ARG A 105 -19.42 4.78 20.52
CA ARG A 105 -19.96 4.48 21.87
C ARG A 105 -20.88 5.59 22.42
N THR A 106 -20.81 6.81 21.89
CA THR A 106 -21.75 7.89 22.26
C THR A 106 -23.11 7.77 21.58
N LEU A 107 -23.28 6.88 20.60
CA LEU A 107 -24.55 6.65 19.93
C LEU A 107 -25.49 5.78 20.78
N PRO A 108 -26.83 5.95 20.65
CA PRO A 108 -27.79 5.01 21.21
C PRO A 108 -27.51 3.59 20.72
N GLN A 109 -27.66 2.60 21.59
CA GLN A 109 -27.28 1.22 21.29
C GLN A 109 -27.92 0.69 19.99
N ALA A 110 -29.17 1.01 19.72
CA ALA A 110 -29.90 0.61 18.51
C ALA A 110 -29.38 1.27 17.21
N GLN A 111 -28.55 2.29 17.31
CA GLN A 111 -27.97 3.03 16.16
C GLN A 111 -26.47 2.78 16.01
N ARG A 112 -25.87 1.95 16.88
CA ARG A 112 -24.42 1.70 16.84
C ARG A 112 -24.07 0.77 15.70
N PRO A 113 -23.26 1.22 14.71
CA PRO A 113 -22.69 0.30 13.74
C PRO A 113 -21.70 -0.64 14.40
N ARG A 114 -21.46 -1.79 13.78
CA ARG A 114 -20.32 -2.65 14.08
C ARG A 114 -19.03 -1.95 13.67
N VAL A 115 -17.98 -2.15 14.45
CA VAL A 115 -16.70 -1.47 14.22
C VAL A 115 -15.64 -2.50 13.83
N ILE A 116 -15.00 -2.25 12.70
CA ILE A 116 -13.86 -3.04 12.19
C ILE A 116 -12.67 -2.11 12.04
N THR A 117 -11.48 -2.59 12.35
CA THR A 117 -10.24 -1.85 12.06
C THR A 117 -9.30 -2.71 11.24
N THR A 118 -8.71 -2.14 10.17
CA THR A 118 -7.57 -2.70 9.46
C THR A 118 -6.30 -1.93 9.82
N GLU A 119 -5.31 -2.65 10.36
CA GLU A 119 -3.98 -2.14 10.63
C GLU A 119 -3.12 -2.27 9.36
N HIS A 120 -2.65 -1.12 8.85
CA HIS A 120 -1.84 -1.03 7.64
C HIS A 120 -0.33 -0.94 7.89
N ASN A 121 0.08 -0.68 9.13
CA ASN A 121 1.48 -0.57 9.53
C ASN A 121 1.70 -1.20 10.89
N GLU A 122 2.95 -1.52 11.18
CA GLU A 122 3.34 -2.06 12.47
C GLU A 122 3.14 -1.04 13.60
N TRP A 123 2.65 -1.50 14.74
CA TRP A 123 2.26 -0.65 15.87
C TRP A 123 3.41 0.19 16.45
N TRP A 124 4.63 -0.31 16.42
CA TRP A 124 5.79 0.43 16.90
C TRP A 124 6.09 1.68 16.05
N SER A 125 5.65 1.71 14.78
CA SER A 125 5.79 2.86 13.89
C SER A 125 4.87 4.03 14.26
N TYR A 126 3.86 3.81 15.12
CA TYR A 126 2.94 4.85 15.55
C TYR A 126 3.54 5.68 16.67
N VAL A 127 3.31 7.00 16.65
CA VAL A 127 3.67 7.88 17.75
C VAL A 127 2.97 7.46 19.04
N PHE A 128 3.62 7.64 20.19
CA PHE A 128 3.17 7.13 21.48
C PHE A 128 1.71 7.44 21.82
N PRO A 129 1.19 8.70 21.67
CA PRO A 129 -0.21 8.99 21.99
C PRO A 129 -1.21 8.19 21.15
N THR A 130 -0.91 8.03 19.84
CA THR A 130 -1.74 7.21 18.93
C THR A 130 -1.73 5.74 19.33
N ARG A 131 -0.57 5.22 19.66
CA ARG A 131 -0.40 3.82 20.11
C ARG A 131 -1.16 3.55 21.41
N LEU A 132 -1.06 4.47 22.38
CA LEU A 132 -1.78 4.37 23.66
C LEU A 132 -3.29 4.42 23.43
N LEU A 133 -3.78 5.38 22.65
CA LEU A 133 -5.21 5.52 22.33
C LEU A 133 -5.75 4.24 21.65
N ASN A 134 -5.02 3.71 20.67
CA ASN A 134 -5.40 2.44 20.04
C ASN A 134 -5.47 1.29 21.05
N ALA A 135 -4.43 1.13 21.90
CA ALA A 135 -4.39 0.06 22.89
C ALA A 135 -5.58 0.10 23.89
N LEU A 136 -5.98 1.31 24.30
CA LEU A 136 -7.09 1.51 25.23
C LEU A 136 -8.47 1.30 24.58
N THR A 137 -8.59 1.64 23.30
CA THR A 137 -9.87 1.57 22.57
C THR A 137 -10.03 0.29 21.74
N PHE A 138 -8.98 -0.50 21.59
CA PHE A 138 -8.97 -1.75 20.81
C PHE A 138 -10.14 -2.71 21.16
N PRO A 139 -10.47 -2.95 22.44
CA PRO A 139 -11.57 -3.84 22.79
C PRO A 139 -12.97 -3.35 22.38
N LEU A 140 -13.07 -2.14 21.84
CA LEU A 140 -14.32 -1.56 21.36
C LEU A 140 -14.65 -1.96 19.91
N ASP A 141 -13.75 -2.62 19.20
CA ASP A 141 -14.00 -3.15 17.87
C ASP A 141 -14.69 -4.53 17.93
N ASP A 142 -15.50 -4.83 16.92
CA ASP A 142 -16.14 -6.13 16.71
C ASP A 142 -15.23 -7.07 15.89
N ALA A 143 -14.30 -6.54 15.09
CA ALA A 143 -13.28 -7.31 14.38
C ALA A 143 -12.02 -6.48 14.12
N HIS A 144 -10.88 -7.19 14.08
CA HIS A 144 -9.59 -6.58 13.77
C HIS A 144 -8.90 -7.33 12.64
N LEU A 145 -8.43 -6.58 11.65
CA LEU A 145 -7.69 -7.08 10.51
C LEU A 145 -6.28 -6.49 10.50
N ALA A 146 -5.32 -7.23 10.01
CA ALA A 146 -3.95 -6.78 9.75
C ALA A 146 -3.53 -7.18 8.35
N VAL A 147 -2.80 -6.31 7.66
CA VAL A 147 -2.40 -6.53 6.27
C VAL A 147 -1.26 -7.54 6.10
N SER A 148 -0.57 -7.90 7.19
CA SER A 148 0.46 -8.94 7.21
C SER A 148 0.56 -9.59 8.58
N ASP A 149 1.25 -10.72 8.65
CA ASP A 149 1.54 -11.37 9.93
C ASP A 149 2.51 -10.56 10.79
N ASP A 150 3.42 -9.80 10.19
CA ASP A 150 4.30 -8.89 10.92
C ASP A 150 3.52 -7.74 11.57
N VAL A 151 2.58 -7.15 10.84
CA VAL A 151 1.65 -6.16 11.41
C VAL A 151 0.85 -6.79 12.55
N ARG A 152 0.32 -8.00 12.38
CA ARG A 152 -0.38 -8.73 13.43
C ARG A 152 0.52 -9.01 14.63
N ARG A 153 1.77 -9.46 14.41
CA ARG A 153 2.76 -9.71 15.48
C ARG A 153 3.16 -8.45 16.23
N SER A 154 3.13 -7.28 15.59
CA SER A 154 3.44 -5.98 16.22
C SER A 154 2.37 -5.49 17.20
N VAL A 155 1.14 -6.01 17.11
CA VAL A 155 0.05 -5.72 18.06
C VAL A 155 0.41 -6.30 19.44
N PRO A 156 0.15 -5.57 20.55
CA PRO A 156 0.43 -6.08 21.89
C PRO A 156 -0.11 -7.49 22.14
N ALA A 157 0.69 -8.37 22.73
CA ALA A 157 0.42 -9.80 22.82
C ALA A 157 -0.99 -10.13 23.38
N ARG A 158 -1.46 -9.35 24.38
CA ARG A 158 -2.79 -9.50 24.98
C ARG A 158 -3.97 -9.21 24.04
N LEU A 159 -3.74 -8.50 22.93
CA LEU A 159 -4.75 -8.08 21.95
C LEU A 159 -4.65 -8.88 20.65
N ARG A 160 -3.49 -9.47 20.40
CA ARG A 160 -3.12 -10.13 19.12
C ARG A 160 -4.04 -11.29 18.74
N GLY A 161 -4.58 -12.03 19.73
CA GLY A 161 -5.46 -13.17 19.48
C GLY A 161 -6.77 -12.84 18.77
N ALA A 162 -7.19 -11.55 18.82
CA ALA A 162 -8.39 -11.07 18.14
C ALA A 162 -8.13 -10.58 16.71
N VAL A 163 -6.86 -10.57 16.24
CA VAL A 163 -6.47 -10.01 14.93
C VAL A 163 -6.37 -11.10 13.88
N GLN A 164 -7.13 -10.97 12.80
CA GLN A 164 -7.04 -11.81 11.61
C GLN A 164 -6.13 -11.16 10.57
N THR A 165 -5.21 -11.91 9.99
CA THR A 165 -4.42 -11.44 8.85
C THR A 165 -5.26 -11.54 7.57
N VAL A 166 -5.40 -10.41 6.86
CA VAL A 166 -6.01 -10.33 5.52
C VAL A 166 -5.04 -9.55 4.65
N VAL A 167 -4.25 -10.27 3.87
CA VAL A 167 -3.33 -9.65 2.92
C VAL A 167 -4.17 -9.04 1.81
N HIS A 168 -3.98 -7.74 1.58
CA HIS A 168 -4.62 -7.05 0.46
C HIS A 168 -4.05 -7.55 -0.88
N GLY A 169 -4.62 -7.07 -1.97
CA GLY A 169 -4.22 -7.45 -3.32
C GLY A 169 -4.18 -6.25 -4.27
N THR A 170 -3.90 -6.55 -5.51
CA THR A 170 -3.94 -5.63 -6.65
C THR A 170 -4.82 -6.20 -7.76
N ALA A 171 -5.15 -5.38 -8.77
CA ALA A 171 -5.86 -5.84 -9.96
C ALA A 171 -4.90 -6.65 -10.86
N VAL A 172 -4.84 -7.96 -10.63
CA VAL A 172 -3.87 -8.85 -11.30
C VAL A 172 -4.10 -8.88 -12.82
N ASP A 173 -5.35 -8.90 -13.28
CA ASP A 173 -5.67 -8.92 -14.71
C ASP A 173 -5.20 -7.64 -15.42
N ASP A 174 -5.37 -6.47 -14.79
CA ASP A 174 -4.87 -5.20 -15.32
C ASP A 174 -3.34 -5.19 -15.42
N ALA A 175 -2.65 -5.71 -14.39
CA ALA A 175 -1.20 -5.81 -14.36
C ALA A 175 -0.67 -6.69 -15.51
N ARG A 176 -1.33 -7.82 -15.76
CA ARG A 176 -0.99 -8.75 -16.85
C ARG A 176 -1.25 -8.15 -18.23
N ALA A 177 -2.36 -7.44 -18.39
CA ALA A 177 -2.68 -6.74 -19.64
C ALA A 177 -1.62 -5.67 -19.98
N LEU A 178 -1.13 -4.94 -18.97
CA LEU A 178 -0.06 -3.96 -19.14
C LEU A 178 1.30 -4.60 -19.46
N ARG A 179 1.60 -5.79 -18.94
CA ARG A 179 2.81 -6.54 -19.33
C ARG A 179 2.88 -6.79 -20.84
N ALA A 180 1.74 -7.09 -21.49
CA ALA A 180 1.70 -7.26 -22.93
C ALA A 180 2.06 -5.99 -23.72
N GLN A 181 1.96 -4.80 -23.08
CA GLN A 181 2.29 -3.50 -23.66
C GLN A 181 3.74 -3.04 -23.33
N ARG A 182 4.58 -3.94 -22.79
CA ARG A 182 5.93 -3.61 -22.33
C ARG A 182 6.76 -2.84 -23.37
N ALA A 183 6.74 -3.26 -24.63
CA ALA A 183 7.55 -2.61 -25.68
C ALA A 183 7.12 -1.14 -25.88
N ALA A 184 5.83 -0.86 -25.90
CA ALA A 184 5.32 0.51 -26.01
C ALA A 184 5.68 1.34 -24.77
N ALA A 185 5.53 0.79 -23.57
CA ALA A 185 5.88 1.47 -22.31
C ALA A 185 7.39 1.79 -22.24
N ARG A 186 8.26 0.89 -22.73
CA ARG A 186 9.73 1.16 -22.81
C ARG A 186 10.04 2.28 -23.77
N ALA A 187 9.44 2.25 -24.96
CA ALA A 187 9.64 3.30 -25.97
C ALA A 187 9.22 4.70 -25.47
N GLU A 188 8.06 4.79 -24.79
CA GLU A 188 7.57 6.04 -24.19
C GLU A 188 8.53 6.58 -23.11
N LEU A 189 9.16 5.69 -22.34
CA LEU A 189 10.13 6.07 -21.32
C LEU A 189 11.56 6.24 -21.86
N GLY A 190 11.78 6.02 -23.17
CA GLY A 190 13.08 6.21 -23.84
C GLY A 190 14.12 5.14 -23.48
N PHE A 191 13.68 3.90 -23.14
CA PHE A 191 14.58 2.78 -22.88
C PHE A 191 14.91 2.00 -24.15
N GLY A 192 16.20 1.70 -24.33
CA GLY A 192 16.68 0.84 -25.38
C GLY A 192 16.40 -0.65 -25.11
N PRO A 193 16.54 -1.51 -26.16
CA PRO A 193 16.30 -2.94 -26.02
C PRO A 193 17.27 -3.63 -25.05
N ASP A 194 18.48 -3.10 -24.96
CA ASP A 194 19.58 -3.67 -24.16
C ASP A 194 19.67 -3.10 -22.74
N ASP A 195 18.88 -2.08 -22.42
CA ASP A 195 18.86 -1.52 -21.07
C ASP A 195 18.27 -2.51 -20.07
N VAL A 196 18.87 -2.60 -18.90
CA VAL A 196 18.29 -3.30 -17.75
C VAL A 196 17.65 -2.28 -16.84
N VAL A 197 16.32 -2.23 -16.83
CA VAL A 197 15.54 -1.20 -16.15
C VAL A 197 15.06 -1.71 -14.81
N VAL A 198 15.46 -1.04 -13.73
CA VAL A 198 15.01 -1.28 -12.38
C VAL A 198 13.94 -0.25 -12.02
N GLY A 199 12.77 -0.71 -11.62
CA GLY A 199 11.66 0.15 -11.19
C GLY A 199 11.49 0.17 -9.69
N THR A 200 11.20 1.35 -9.12
CA THR A 200 10.70 1.47 -7.75
C THR A 200 9.49 2.38 -7.72
N VAL A 201 8.47 1.98 -6.95
CA VAL A 201 7.25 2.79 -6.73
C VAL A 201 7.11 3.01 -5.22
N ALA A 202 7.54 4.18 -4.77
CA ALA A 202 7.60 4.49 -3.35
C ALA A 202 7.57 6.00 -3.08
N ASN A 203 6.80 6.42 -2.08
CA ASN A 203 6.76 7.82 -1.64
C ASN A 203 8.13 8.25 -1.06
N PHE A 204 8.51 9.52 -1.26
CA PHE A 204 9.78 10.06 -0.75
C PHE A 204 9.68 10.38 0.74
N ARG A 205 9.78 9.30 1.54
CA ARG A 205 9.75 9.31 3.01
C ARG A 205 10.91 8.50 3.56
N ALA A 206 11.36 8.80 4.79
CA ALA A 206 12.43 8.08 5.45
C ALA A 206 12.23 6.55 5.47
N GLN A 207 10.99 6.12 5.70
CA GLN A 207 10.59 4.72 5.67
C GLN A 207 11.05 3.96 4.42
N LYS A 208 11.12 4.61 3.26
CA LYS A 208 11.38 3.99 1.96
C LYS A 208 12.86 3.83 1.60
N GLY A 209 13.77 4.29 2.48
CA GLY A 209 15.20 4.01 2.39
C GLY A 209 15.88 4.50 1.12
N TYR A 210 15.43 5.61 0.54
CA TYR A 210 16.02 6.16 -0.69
C TYR A 210 17.54 6.42 -0.58
N PRO A 211 18.12 6.86 0.56
CA PRO A 211 19.57 6.99 0.69
C PRO A 211 20.31 5.67 0.42
N ASP A 212 19.79 4.55 0.95
CA ASP A 212 20.36 3.21 0.74
C ASP A 212 20.19 2.75 -0.71
N LEU A 213 19.01 3.02 -1.32
CA LEU A 213 18.76 2.71 -2.73
C LEU A 213 19.72 3.47 -3.66
N LEU A 214 19.88 4.77 -3.46
CA LEU A 214 20.81 5.59 -4.27
C LEU A 214 22.25 5.11 -4.12
N ALA A 215 22.69 4.79 -2.90
CA ALA A 215 24.01 4.24 -2.64
C ALA A 215 24.20 2.87 -3.34
N ALA A 216 23.21 1.97 -3.24
CA ALA A 216 23.25 0.67 -3.91
C ALA A 216 23.33 0.80 -5.43
N VAL A 217 22.52 1.69 -6.02
CA VAL A 217 22.55 1.95 -7.47
C VAL A 217 23.90 2.52 -7.90
N ARG A 218 24.50 3.42 -7.09
CA ARG A 218 25.83 3.94 -7.38
C ARG A 218 26.89 2.83 -7.44
N MET A 219 26.85 1.89 -6.48
CA MET A 219 27.76 0.74 -6.43
C MET A 219 27.57 -0.19 -7.62
N ALA A 220 26.32 -0.49 -7.99
CA ALA A 220 26.01 -1.40 -9.11
C ALA A 220 26.29 -0.77 -10.48
N ALA A 221 26.12 0.57 -10.63
CA ALA A 221 26.27 1.26 -11.90
C ALA A 221 27.68 1.19 -12.50
N ASP A 222 28.70 1.06 -11.66
CA ASP A 222 30.08 0.92 -12.11
C ASP A 222 30.36 -0.45 -12.75
N ARG A 223 29.60 -1.48 -12.34
CA ARG A 223 29.75 -2.85 -12.82
C ARG A 223 28.75 -3.23 -13.90
N VAL A 224 27.61 -2.54 -13.95
CA VAL A 224 26.54 -2.76 -14.92
C VAL A 224 26.28 -1.45 -15.72
N PRO A 225 27.03 -1.17 -16.80
CA PRO A 225 26.92 0.09 -17.55
C PRO A 225 25.53 0.37 -18.14
N ARG A 226 24.73 -0.68 -18.42
CA ARG A 226 23.37 -0.57 -18.98
C ARG A 226 22.26 -0.54 -17.93
N LEU A 227 22.60 -0.47 -16.64
CA LEU A 227 21.64 -0.36 -15.57
C LEU A 227 20.98 1.02 -15.59
N GLN A 228 19.66 1.03 -15.70
CA GLN A 228 18.83 2.22 -15.60
C GLN A 228 17.86 2.05 -14.42
N VAL A 229 17.61 3.10 -13.68
CA VAL A 229 16.66 3.06 -12.56
C VAL A 229 15.60 4.13 -12.75
N VAL A 230 14.35 3.78 -12.53
CA VAL A 230 13.23 4.73 -12.50
C VAL A 230 12.51 4.68 -11.17
N ALA A 231 12.26 5.84 -10.60
CA ALA A 231 11.54 6.01 -9.36
C ALA A 231 10.23 6.76 -9.60
N VAL A 232 9.11 6.11 -9.31
CA VAL A 232 7.78 6.72 -9.28
C VAL A 232 7.44 7.05 -7.84
N GLY A 233 7.14 8.31 -7.55
CA GLY A 233 6.76 8.76 -6.23
C GLY A 233 6.97 10.25 -6.05
N GLN A 234 6.51 10.75 -4.91
CA GLN A 234 6.69 12.11 -4.43
C GLN A 234 6.64 12.11 -2.90
N GLY A 235 7.12 13.15 -2.27
CA GLY A 235 7.03 13.22 -0.82
C GLY A 235 7.87 14.33 -0.18
N PRO A 236 7.80 14.46 1.14
CA PRO A 236 8.42 15.58 1.85
C PRO A 236 9.96 15.59 1.77
N LEU A 237 10.60 14.44 1.49
CA LEU A 237 12.05 14.34 1.39
C LEU A 237 12.58 14.47 -0.05
N GLU A 238 11.77 14.93 -1.00
CA GLU A 238 12.17 14.98 -2.41
C GLU A 238 13.43 15.82 -2.62
N ALA A 239 13.52 17.00 -2.00
CA ALA A 239 14.68 17.89 -2.16
C ALA A 239 15.97 17.23 -1.62
N GLU A 240 15.90 16.56 -0.47
CA GLU A 240 17.02 15.85 0.15
C GLU A 240 17.48 14.67 -0.73
N ILE A 241 16.54 13.87 -1.22
CA ILE A 241 16.80 12.71 -2.07
C ILE A 241 17.44 13.15 -3.40
N ARG A 242 16.96 14.23 -4.02
CA ARG A 242 17.55 14.79 -5.25
C ARG A 242 18.94 15.38 -5.02
N ALA A 243 19.18 16.03 -3.88
CA ALA A 243 20.51 16.50 -3.51
C ALA A 243 21.48 15.32 -3.37
N ARG A 244 21.08 14.26 -2.68
CA ARG A 244 21.89 13.05 -2.54
C ARG A 244 22.17 12.35 -3.87
N HIS A 245 21.19 12.30 -4.75
CA HIS A 245 21.33 11.80 -6.13
C HIS A 245 22.41 12.58 -6.90
N ALA A 246 22.39 13.93 -6.82
CA ALA A 246 23.38 14.78 -7.46
C ALA A 246 24.79 14.58 -6.90
N GLU A 247 24.94 14.50 -5.57
CA GLU A 247 26.21 14.21 -4.89
C GLU A 247 26.82 12.88 -5.35
N LEU A 248 25.99 11.85 -5.58
CA LEU A 248 26.44 10.53 -6.04
C LEU A 248 26.73 10.49 -7.55
N GLY A 249 26.45 11.57 -8.28
CA GLY A 249 26.71 11.65 -9.74
C GLY A 249 25.92 10.61 -10.55
N LEU A 250 24.70 10.26 -10.14
CA LEU A 250 23.91 9.23 -10.81
C LEU A 250 23.34 9.70 -12.15
N GLY A 251 23.10 11.01 -12.34
CA GLY A 251 22.62 11.59 -13.61
C GLY A 251 21.38 10.85 -14.14
N GLU A 252 21.36 10.59 -15.45
CA GLU A 252 20.23 9.91 -16.11
C GLU A 252 20.11 8.41 -15.78
N ARG A 253 21.09 7.82 -15.09
CA ARG A 253 21.02 6.43 -14.67
C ARG A 253 19.95 6.18 -13.60
N PHE A 254 19.57 7.22 -12.85
CA PHE A 254 18.49 7.18 -11.87
C PHE A 254 17.53 8.34 -12.12
N ARG A 255 16.40 8.04 -12.74
CA ARG A 255 15.40 9.05 -13.12
C ARG A 255 14.23 9.08 -12.16
N PHE A 256 13.89 10.27 -11.68
CA PHE A 256 12.69 10.53 -10.89
C PHE A 256 11.53 10.91 -11.81
N LEU A 257 10.52 10.05 -11.90
CA LEU A 257 9.34 10.29 -12.76
C LEU A 257 8.25 11.12 -12.06
N GLY A 258 8.46 11.48 -10.78
CA GLY A 258 7.43 12.14 -9.99
C GLY A 258 6.27 11.22 -9.65
N TYR A 259 5.14 11.82 -9.22
CA TYR A 259 3.89 11.08 -9.08
C TYR A 259 3.34 10.70 -10.46
N ARG A 260 2.92 9.44 -10.58
CA ARG A 260 2.24 8.92 -11.77
C ARG A 260 1.03 8.09 -11.33
N ASP A 261 -0.09 8.30 -11.98
CA ASP A 261 -1.30 7.48 -11.83
C ASP A 261 -1.19 6.12 -12.54
N ASP A 262 -0.37 6.07 -13.60
CA ASP A 262 -0.04 4.89 -14.39
C ASP A 262 1.23 4.15 -13.92
N ALA A 263 1.54 4.16 -12.61
CA ALA A 263 2.72 3.52 -12.04
C ALA A 263 2.87 2.04 -12.46
N LEU A 264 1.75 1.33 -12.60
CA LEU A 264 1.73 -0.05 -13.05
C LEU A 264 2.24 -0.21 -14.50
N ARG A 265 1.96 0.77 -15.39
CA ARG A 265 2.50 0.83 -16.74
C ARG A 265 4.02 1.08 -16.73
N VAL A 266 4.50 1.92 -15.82
CA VAL A 266 5.95 2.09 -15.62
C VAL A 266 6.60 0.79 -15.16
N LEU A 267 5.99 0.06 -14.22
CA LEU A 267 6.50 -1.26 -13.81
C LEU A 267 6.53 -2.25 -14.98
N ALA A 268 5.54 -2.23 -15.86
CA ALA A 268 5.52 -3.10 -17.03
C ALA A 268 6.70 -2.84 -17.99
N ALA A 269 7.29 -1.64 -17.99
CA ALA A 269 8.50 -1.32 -18.78
C ALA A 269 9.80 -1.84 -18.14
N CYS A 270 9.78 -2.22 -16.84
CA CYS A 270 10.96 -2.61 -16.07
C CYS A 270 11.34 -4.08 -16.26
N ASP A 271 12.56 -4.42 -15.87
CA ASP A 271 13.13 -5.78 -15.83
C ASP A 271 13.20 -6.33 -14.41
N ILE A 272 13.36 -5.43 -13.42
CA ILE A 272 13.54 -5.75 -12.01
C ILE A 272 12.73 -4.73 -11.21
N PHE A 273 12.08 -5.17 -10.15
CA PHE A 273 11.49 -4.28 -9.14
C PHE A 273 12.41 -4.18 -7.93
N THR A 274 12.56 -2.98 -7.36
CA THR A 274 13.34 -2.81 -6.13
C THR A 274 12.62 -1.99 -5.07
N LEU A 275 12.85 -2.35 -3.80
CA LEU A 275 12.33 -1.63 -2.64
C LEU A 275 13.34 -1.70 -1.48
N ALA A 276 13.89 -0.55 -1.08
CA ALA A 276 14.91 -0.45 -0.03
C ALA A 276 14.33 -0.03 1.34
N SER A 277 13.09 -0.35 1.60
CA SER A 277 12.35 0.14 2.78
C SER A 277 12.98 -0.30 4.09
N LEU A 278 12.89 0.57 5.10
CA LEU A 278 13.35 0.31 6.47
C LEU A 278 12.28 -0.43 7.30
N TYR A 279 11.02 -0.23 6.97
CA TYR A 279 9.86 -0.95 7.53
C TYR A 279 8.66 -0.84 6.59
N GLU A 280 7.80 -1.84 6.60
CA GLU A 280 6.56 -1.92 5.80
C GLU A 280 5.45 -2.61 6.59
N GLY A 281 4.21 -2.40 6.14
CA GLY A 281 3.12 -3.32 6.45
C GLY A 281 3.13 -4.48 5.45
N TYR A 282 2.45 -4.26 4.32
CA TYR A 282 2.56 -5.09 3.11
C TYR A 282 2.65 -4.15 1.91
N PRO A 283 3.80 -4.08 1.22
CA PRO A 283 3.98 -3.07 0.16
C PRO A 283 3.08 -3.34 -1.06
N VAL A 284 2.19 -2.41 -1.38
CA VAL A 284 1.29 -2.53 -2.55
C VAL A 284 2.11 -2.66 -3.84
N ALA A 285 3.13 -1.83 -4.00
CA ALA A 285 3.99 -1.86 -5.18
C ALA A 285 4.72 -3.20 -5.38
N LEU A 286 4.98 -3.95 -4.30
CA LEU A 286 5.53 -5.30 -4.39
C LEU A 286 4.51 -6.27 -4.99
N MET A 287 3.25 -6.22 -4.55
CA MET A 287 2.18 -7.04 -5.12
C MET A 287 1.94 -6.70 -6.60
N GLU A 288 1.97 -5.41 -6.94
CA GLU A 288 1.87 -4.92 -8.31
C GLU A 288 3.04 -5.44 -9.18
N ALA A 289 4.27 -5.39 -8.66
CA ALA A 289 5.46 -5.89 -9.35
C ALA A 289 5.39 -7.41 -9.59
N LEU A 290 4.97 -8.18 -8.60
CA LEU A 290 4.75 -9.63 -8.74
C LEU A 290 3.66 -9.93 -9.77
N ALA A 291 2.55 -9.18 -9.76
CA ALA A 291 1.46 -9.33 -10.72
C ALA A 291 1.88 -9.03 -12.17
N VAL A 292 2.76 -8.03 -12.36
CA VAL A 292 3.40 -7.74 -13.66
C VAL A 292 4.43 -8.83 -14.03
N GLY A 293 4.94 -9.57 -13.06
CA GLY A 293 5.97 -10.61 -13.24
C GLY A 293 7.38 -10.03 -13.25
N LEU A 294 7.67 -9.09 -12.35
CA LEU A 294 9.02 -8.58 -12.17
C LEU A 294 9.73 -9.37 -11.05
N PRO A 295 10.94 -9.87 -11.31
CA PRO A 295 11.81 -10.34 -10.24
C PRO A 295 12.11 -9.20 -9.27
N VAL A 296 12.18 -9.52 -7.99
CA VAL A 296 12.23 -8.55 -6.90
C VAL A 296 13.60 -8.52 -6.26
N VAL A 297 14.14 -7.32 -6.02
CA VAL A 297 15.25 -7.08 -5.08
C VAL A 297 14.76 -6.16 -3.99
N ALA A 298 14.59 -6.67 -2.77
CA ALA A 298 13.98 -5.87 -1.71
C ALA A 298 14.57 -6.16 -0.33
N THR A 299 14.34 -5.24 0.61
CA THR A 299 14.73 -5.43 2.01
C THR A 299 13.74 -6.33 2.75
N ALA A 300 14.26 -7.16 3.67
CA ALA A 300 13.51 -8.13 4.48
C ALA A 300 12.74 -7.44 5.62
N VAL A 301 11.67 -6.70 5.28
CA VAL A 301 10.85 -5.96 6.24
C VAL A 301 9.36 -6.18 6.01
N GLY A 302 8.57 -6.20 7.07
CA GLY A 302 7.13 -6.39 7.03
C GLY A 302 6.72 -7.64 6.25
N GLY A 303 5.76 -7.52 5.35
CA GLY A 303 5.29 -8.64 4.51
C GLY A 303 6.20 -9.02 3.33
N VAL A 304 7.39 -8.39 3.15
CA VAL A 304 8.30 -8.72 2.04
C VAL A 304 8.79 -10.18 2.10
N PRO A 305 9.27 -10.71 3.26
CA PRO A 305 9.70 -12.11 3.34
C PRO A 305 8.58 -13.13 3.12
N ASP A 306 7.33 -12.75 3.38
CA ASP A 306 6.15 -13.58 3.11
C ASP A 306 5.80 -13.58 1.62
N ALA A 307 6.07 -12.48 0.91
CA ALA A 307 5.76 -12.32 -0.50
C ALA A 307 6.81 -12.90 -1.43
N VAL A 308 8.09 -12.80 -1.06
CA VAL A 308 9.24 -13.14 -1.92
C VAL A 308 10.07 -14.21 -1.24
N ARG A 309 10.06 -15.41 -1.80
CA ARG A 309 10.96 -16.51 -1.41
C ARG A 309 12.34 -16.27 -1.99
N GLN A 310 13.35 -16.31 -1.12
CA GLN A 310 14.75 -16.10 -1.52
C GLN A 310 15.17 -17.03 -2.66
N GLY A 311 15.67 -16.45 -3.75
CA GLY A 311 16.14 -17.19 -4.92
C GLY A 311 15.04 -17.73 -5.84
N VAL A 312 13.74 -17.50 -5.54
CA VAL A 312 12.59 -17.97 -6.33
C VAL A 312 11.94 -16.80 -7.07
N GLU A 313 11.27 -15.89 -6.39
CA GLU A 313 10.68 -14.68 -7.00
C GLU A 313 11.67 -13.50 -7.00
N GLY A 314 12.76 -13.59 -6.25
CA GLY A 314 13.72 -12.51 -6.14
C GLY A 314 14.77 -12.74 -5.07
N LEU A 315 15.48 -11.67 -4.73
CA LEU A 315 16.54 -11.63 -3.74
C LEU A 315 16.14 -10.66 -2.61
N VAL A 316 16.12 -11.16 -1.39
CA VAL A 316 15.72 -10.39 -0.20
C VAL A 316 16.97 -10.18 0.66
N VAL A 317 17.23 -8.93 1.05
CA VAL A 317 18.43 -8.52 1.79
C VAL A 317 18.06 -7.82 3.10
N PRO A 318 18.91 -7.82 4.14
CA PRO A 318 18.64 -7.02 5.35
C PRO A 318 18.50 -5.53 5.03
N PRO A 319 17.63 -4.79 5.76
CA PRO A 319 17.55 -3.33 5.62
C PRO A 319 18.86 -2.64 6.02
N SER A 320 19.07 -1.42 5.53
CA SER A 320 20.28 -0.61 5.76
C SER A 320 21.58 -1.31 5.35
N ARG A 321 21.52 -2.13 4.29
CA ARG A 321 22.69 -2.80 3.68
C ARG A 321 22.73 -2.50 2.18
N PRO A 322 23.10 -1.24 1.81
CA PRO A 322 23.20 -0.85 0.40
C PRO A 322 24.19 -1.70 -0.39
N ASP A 323 25.23 -2.24 0.25
CA ASP A 323 26.19 -3.18 -0.32
C ASP A 323 25.53 -4.49 -0.80
N LEU A 324 24.68 -5.09 0.04
CA LEU A 324 23.95 -6.30 -0.32
C LEU A 324 22.85 -6.03 -1.34
N LEU A 325 22.18 -4.89 -1.25
CA LEU A 325 21.19 -4.47 -2.23
C LEU A 325 21.83 -4.27 -3.61
N ALA A 326 23.03 -3.66 -3.66
CA ALA A 326 23.81 -3.48 -4.87
C ALA A 326 24.20 -4.84 -5.50
N ALA A 327 24.72 -5.76 -4.71
CA ALA A 327 25.12 -7.09 -5.16
C ALA A 327 23.92 -7.87 -5.75
N ALA A 328 22.75 -7.80 -5.10
CA ALA A 328 21.53 -8.45 -5.60
C ALA A 328 21.03 -7.81 -6.91
N LEU A 329 21.09 -6.47 -7.04
CA LEU A 329 20.77 -5.76 -8.28
C LEU A 329 21.74 -6.15 -9.42
N GLU A 330 23.04 -6.23 -9.14
CA GLU A 330 24.06 -6.65 -10.08
C GLU A 330 23.83 -8.08 -10.55
N GLU A 331 23.58 -9.01 -9.65
CA GLU A 331 23.31 -10.42 -9.96
C GLU A 331 22.14 -10.55 -10.94
N LEU A 332 21.00 -9.93 -10.64
CA LEU A 332 19.85 -9.97 -11.55
C LEU A 332 20.06 -9.18 -12.84
N ALA A 333 20.85 -8.11 -12.82
CA ALA A 333 21.10 -7.33 -14.03
C ALA A 333 22.03 -8.05 -15.01
N THR A 334 22.96 -8.84 -14.52
CA THR A 334 23.98 -9.54 -15.34
C THR A 334 23.59 -10.95 -15.76
N ASP A 335 22.62 -11.58 -15.08
CA ASP A 335 22.14 -12.92 -15.44
C ASP A 335 20.69 -12.88 -16.00
N PRO A 336 20.52 -12.81 -17.34
CA PRO A 336 19.20 -12.81 -17.96
C PRO A 336 18.43 -14.11 -17.78
N LYS A 337 19.10 -15.25 -17.59
CA LYS A 337 18.43 -16.55 -17.36
C LYS A 337 17.84 -16.62 -15.96
N LEU A 338 18.60 -16.18 -14.96
CA LEU A 338 18.13 -16.06 -13.59
C LEU A 338 16.94 -15.09 -13.52
N ARG A 339 17.07 -13.92 -14.15
CA ARG A 339 16.01 -12.90 -14.23
C ARG A 339 14.74 -13.45 -14.87
N ALA A 340 14.83 -14.17 -15.99
CA ALA A 340 13.67 -14.77 -16.65
C ALA A 340 12.98 -15.84 -15.77
N ARG A 341 13.75 -16.73 -15.14
CA ARG A 341 13.20 -17.74 -14.21
C ARG A 341 12.47 -17.11 -13.04
N MET A 342 13.05 -16.07 -12.41
CA MET A 342 12.42 -15.37 -11.31
C MET A 342 11.17 -14.57 -11.76
N ALA A 343 11.17 -14.06 -12.99
CA ALA A 343 10.01 -13.36 -13.56
C ALA A 343 8.82 -14.31 -13.75
N GLU A 344 9.03 -15.56 -14.17
CA GLU A 344 7.98 -16.57 -14.26
C GLU A 344 7.42 -16.94 -12.88
N ALA A 345 8.31 -17.16 -11.90
CA ALA A 345 7.89 -17.41 -10.52
C ALA A 345 7.13 -16.23 -9.91
N ALA A 346 7.54 -14.99 -10.22
CA ALA A 346 6.85 -13.78 -9.78
C ALA A 346 5.43 -13.70 -10.36
N LEU A 347 5.22 -14.04 -11.63
CA LEU A 347 3.88 -14.08 -12.25
C LEU A 347 2.96 -15.09 -11.59
N GLU A 348 3.47 -16.26 -11.25
CA GLU A 348 2.72 -17.29 -10.54
C GLU A 348 2.37 -16.83 -9.13
N ARG A 349 3.36 -16.27 -8.43
CA ARG A 349 3.19 -15.72 -7.08
C ARG A 349 2.19 -14.56 -7.04
N GLY A 350 2.21 -13.69 -8.06
CA GLY A 350 1.33 -12.54 -8.22
C GLY A 350 -0.16 -12.90 -8.20
N LEU A 351 -0.55 -14.11 -8.68
CA LEU A 351 -1.93 -14.59 -8.64
C LEU A 351 -2.52 -14.66 -7.22
N GLN A 352 -1.70 -14.88 -6.22
CA GLN A 352 -2.14 -14.97 -4.83
C GLN A 352 -2.55 -13.60 -4.26
N TYR A 353 -2.17 -12.51 -4.94
CA TYR A 353 -2.46 -11.13 -4.56
C TYR A 353 -3.58 -10.51 -5.38
N ASP A 354 -4.54 -11.32 -5.85
CA ASP A 354 -5.73 -10.77 -6.48
C ASP A 354 -6.61 -10.08 -5.42
N ILE A 355 -6.92 -8.81 -5.68
CA ILE A 355 -7.76 -7.99 -4.81
C ILE A 355 -9.13 -8.61 -4.55
N VAL A 356 -9.68 -9.34 -5.52
CA VAL A 356 -10.97 -10.02 -5.39
C VAL A 356 -10.96 -11.02 -4.24
N HIS A 357 -9.84 -11.73 -4.03
CA HIS A 357 -9.71 -12.67 -2.92
C HIS A 357 -9.74 -11.95 -1.55
N ALA A 358 -8.97 -10.89 -1.41
CA ALA A 358 -8.95 -10.08 -0.18
C ALA A 358 -10.32 -9.46 0.12
N VAL A 359 -10.99 -8.93 -0.91
CA VAL A 359 -12.33 -8.35 -0.78
C VAL A 359 -13.34 -9.38 -0.30
N ARG A 360 -13.33 -10.61 -0.84
CA ARG A 360 -14.22 -11.69 -0.37
C ARG A 360 -14.04 -12.02 1.11
N LEU A 361 -12.81 -12.03 1.62
CA LEU A 361 -12.54 -12.23 3.05
C LEU A 361 -13.07 -11.08 3.92
N ILE A 362 -12.94 -9.84 3.43
CA ILE A 362 -13.50 -8.66 4.10
C ILE A 362 -15.02 -8.71 4.08
N GLU A 363 -15.63 -9.03 2.96
CA GLU A 363 -17.10 -9.20 2.81
C GLU A 363 -17.65 -10.29 3.70
N ALA A 364 -16.97 -11.42 3.81
CA ALA A 364 -17.35 -12.48 4.75
C ALA A 364 -17.32 -12.00 6.21
N THR A 365 -16.41 -11.07 6.54
CA THR A 365 -16.40 -10.42 7.85
C THR A 365 -17.58 -9.47 8.02
N TYR A 366 -17.94 -8.70 6.97
CA TYR A 366 -19.12 -7.85 6.99
C TYR A 366 -20.41 -8.65 7.17
N ASP A 367 -20.59 -9.76 6.44
CA ASP A 367 -21.76 -10.64 6.57
C ASP A 367 -21.91 -11.15 8.00
N ARG A 368 -20.83 -11.68 8.58
CA ARG A 368 -20.83 -12.22 9.96
C ARG A 368 -21.25 -11.17 10.98
N LEU A 369 -20.96 -9.90 10.75
CA LEU A 369 -21.25 -8.83 11.70
C LEU A 369 -22.61 -8.16 11.46
N SER A 370 -23.20 -8.29 10.27
CA SER A 370 -24.48 -7.69 9.91
C SER A 370 -25.66 -8.64 10.01
N GLY A 371 -25.44 -9.95 10.11
CA GLY A 371 -26.46 -10.97 10.42
C GLY A 371 -26.65 -11.09 11.90
#